data_e7cc47cfc15a34939af78e2e556e51e4
#
_entry.id   e7cc47cfc15a34939af78e2e556e51e4
#
_cell.length_a   1.000
_cell.length_b   1.000
_cell.length_c   1.000
_cell.angle_alpha   90.00
_cell.angle_beta   90.00
_cell.angle_gamma   90.00
#
_symmetry.space_group_name_H-M   'P 1'
#
loop_
_entity.id
_entity.type
_entity.pdbx_description
1 polymer ?
#
loop_
_entity_poly.entity_id
_entity_poly.type
_entity_poly.pdbx_seq_one_letter_code
_entity_poly.pdbx_strand_id
1 'polypeptide(L)'
;MRSVTAAIAAALLCSCTSEPAEQAADQPADRPSPGPTFTPSGETDMSATPPQVAQDHAALLASDDPTLAANKRLVYDMYRIVLQGGYAGRAGEFIAVDYIQHNPNAEQGLAGVQDYIRKTRGEIPLEDRLELPMINLMAEGDHVTIAFARGEKDAAGNTYYTTWFDMFRIEDGKIAEHWDPMLKTDAPIDPNSQRLDN
;
A
#
# COMPACT_ATOMS: atom_id res chain seq x y z
N MET A 1 61.96 -33.10 -29.50
CA MET A 1 61.65 -34.16 -30.50
C MET A 1 60.13 -34.09 -30.76
N ARG A 2 59.83 -33.64 -31.98
CA ARG A 2 58.75 -34.13 -32.88
C ARG A 2 57.34 -34.23 -32.29
N SER A 3 56.24 -33.76 -32.84
CA SER A 3 55.88 -33.53 -34.25
C SER A 3 54.66 -32.62 -34.31
N VAL A 4 54.66 -31.77 -35.31
CA VAL A 4 53.51 -30.98 -35.81
C VAL A 4 52.60 -31.89 -36.63
N THR A 5 51.29 -31.77 -36.49
CA THR A 5 50.36 -32.23 -37.53
C THR A 5 49.30 -31.18 -37.76
N ALA A 6 49.33 -30.61 -38.93
CA ALA A 6 48.36 -29.71 -39.49
C ALA A 6 47.20 -30.53 -40.07
N ALA A 7 45.99 -30.05 -39.92
CA ALA A 7 44.84 -30.54 -40.68
C ALA A 7 44.03 -29.38 -41.23
N ILE A 8 43.84 -29.46 -42.47
CA ILE A 8 43.34 -28.66 -43.56
C ILE A 8 41.90 -28.17 -43.36
N ALA A 9 41.71 -26.91 -43.68
CA ALA A 9 40.41 -26.25 -43.84
C ALA A 9 39.68 -26.78 -45.09
N ALA A 10 38.39 -27.02 -44.92
CA ALA A 10 37.44 -27.12 -46.05
C ALA A 10 36.42 -25.99 -45.93
N ALA A 11 36.52 -25.00 -46.79
CA ALA A 11 35.56 -23.94 -46.96
C ALA A 11 34.38 -24.46 -47.77
N LEU A 12 33.18 -24.54 -47.18
CA LEU A 12 31.94 -24.63 -47.92
C LEU A 12 31.36 -23.23 -48.13
N LEU A 13 31.40 -22.78 -49.36
CA LEU A 13 30.65 -21.63 -49.86
C LEU A 13 29.17 -22.00 -49.95
N CYS A 14 28.36 -21.50 -49.04
CA CYS A 14 26.90 -21.54 -49.14
C CYS A 14 26.44 -20.21 -49.69
N SER A 15 25.97 -20.21 -50.95
CA SER A 15 25.33 -19.05 -51.58
C SER A 15 23.96 -18.87 -50.97
N CYS A 16 23.80 -17.86 -50.16
CA CYS A 16 22.46 -17.41 -49.73
C CYS A 16 21.93 -16.40 -50.74
N THR A 17 20.94 -16.84 -51.53
CA THR A 17 20.09 -15.94 -52.29
C THR A 17 19.21 -15.18 -51.34
N SER A 18 19.32 -13.85 -51.33
CA SER A 18 18.47 -12.96 -50.58
C SER A 18 17.11 -12.88 -51.24
N GLU A 19 16.09 -13.48 -50.60
CA GLU A 19 14.72 -13.16 -50.87
C GLU A 19 14.40 -11.78 -50.25
N PRO A 20 13.61 -10.94 -50.95
CA PRO A 20 13.18 -9.65 -50.38
C PRO A 20 12.14 -9.91 -49.24
N ALA A 21 12.42 -9.36 -48.06
CA ALA A 21 11.49 -9.37 -46.97
C ALA A 21 10.20 -8.65 -47.37
N GLU A 22 9.12 -9.41 -47.42
CA GLU A 22 7.76 -8.91 -47.56
C GLU A 22 7.48 -8.03 -46.32
N GLN A 23 7.26 -6.74 -46.55
CA GLN A 23 6.83 -5.78 -45.51
C GLN A 23 5.47 -6.24 -45.00
N ALA A 24 5.44 -6.80 -43.79
CA ALA A 24 4.21 -6.99 -43.05
C ALA A 24 3.53 -5.64 -42.90
N ALA A 25 2.36 -5.50 -43.51
CA ALA A 25 1.51 -4.34 -43.38
C ALA A 25 1.22 -4.10 -41.90
N ASP A 26 1.50 -2.89 -41.45
CA ASP A 26 1.21 -2.34 -40.12
C ASP A 26 -0.30 -2.46 -39.90
N GLN A 27 -0.75 -3.51 -39.21
CA GLN A 27 -2.10 -3.59 -38.71
C GLN A 27 -2.19 -2.61 -37.53
N PRO A 28 -3.14 -1.66 -37.55
CA PRO A 28 -3.34 -0.79 -36.42
C PRO A 28 -3.68 -1.65 -35.20
N ALA A 29 -2.86 -1.55 -34.14
CA ALA A 29 -3.10 -2.23 -32.88
C ALA A 29 -4.55 -1.99 -32.46
N ASP A 30 -5.26 -3.08 -32.24
CA ASP A 30 -6.65 -3.10 -31.78
C ASP A 30 -6.71 -2.29 -30.47
N ARG A 31 -7.18 -1.05 -30.58
CA ARG A 31 -7.32 -0.18 -29.42
C ARG A 31 -8.44 -0.78 -28.58
N PRO A 32 -8.18 -1.18 -27.33
CA PRO A 32 -9.22 -1.75 -26.50
C PRO A 32 -10.41 -0.80 -26.49
N SER A 33 -11.60 -1.36 -26.73
CA SER A 33 -12.85 -0.61 -26.65
C SER A 33 -12.90 0.18 -25.35
N PRO A 34 -13.36 1.43 -25.34
CA PRO A 34 -13.54 2.18 -24.10
C PRO A 34 -14.42 1.34 -23.19
N GLY A 35 -13.93 1.08 -21.98
CA GLY A 35 -14.68 0.36 -20.96
C GLY A 35 -16.05 1.02 -20.72
N PRO A 36 -16.98 0.34 -20.03
CA PRO A 36 -18.31 0.87 -19.82
C PRO A 36 -18.23 2.27 -19.21
N THR A 37 -18.81 3.25 -19.89
CA THR A 37 -18.94 4.60 -19.37
C THR A 37 -19.90 4.53 -18.20
N PHE A 38 -19.40 4.73 -16.99
CA PHE A 38 -20.23 4.86 -15.81
C PHE A 38 -20.98 6.19 -15.92
N THR A 39 -22.25 6.14 -16.31
CA THR A 39 -23.13 7.29 -16.20
C THR A 39 -23.75 7.23 -14.81
N PRO A 40 -23.44 8.15 -13.90
CA PRO A 40 -24.12 8.17 -12.61
C PRO A 40 -25.61 8.41 -12.91
N SER A 41 -26.45 7.41 -12.64
CA SER A 41 -27.89 7.56 -12.57
C SER A 41 -28.18 8.57 -11.46
N GLY A 42 -29.09 9.55 -11.68
CA GLY A 42 -29.38 10.65 -10.77
C GLY A 42 -30.10 10.23 -9.49
N GLU A 43 -29.56 9.25 -8.79
CA GLU A 43 -30.00 8.72 -7.49
C GLU A 43 -29.08 9.26 -6.40
N THR A 44 -29.62 9.32 -5.21
CA THR A 44 -29.04 9.79 -3.95
C THR A 44 -27.53 9.61 -3.92
N ASP A 45 -26.81 10.70 -3.80
CA ASP A 45 -25.34 10.66 -3.72
C ASP A 45 -24.92 9.90 -2.44
N MET A 46 -24.72 8.60 -2.58
CA MET A 46 -24.32 7.71 -1.49
C MET A 46 -22.92 8.05 -0.96
N SER A 47 -22.13 8.84 -1.69
CA SER A 47 -20.82 9.28 -1.24
C SER A 47 -20.90 10.23 -0.03
N ALA A 48 -22.03 10.89 0.17
CA ALA A 48 -22.31 11.74 1.34
C ALA A 48 -22.68 10.95 2.61
N THR A 49 -22.89 9.62 2.49
CA THR A 49 -23.23 8.77 3.64
C THR A 49 -21.94 8.23 4.28
N PRO A 50 -21.70 8.47 5.59
CA PRO A 50 -20.55 7.93 6.28
C PRO A 50 -20.51 6.40 6.19
N PRO A 51 -19.36 5.78 5.88
CA PRO A 51 -19.20 4.33 5.94
C PRO A 51 -19.47 3.81 7.35
N GLN A 52 -20.00 2.60 7.44
CA GLN A 52 -20.16 1.93 8.72
C GLN A 52 -18.79 1.54 9.29
N VAL A 53 -18.44 2.04 10.47
CA VAL A 53 -17.22 1.71 11.18
C VAL A 53 -17.43 0.57 12.17
N ALA A 54 -16.40 -0.21 12.43
CA ALA A 54 -16.42 -1.31 13.36
C ALA A 54 -16.64 -0.81 14.80
N GLN A 55 -17.62 -1.39 15.49
CA GLN A 55 -17.89 -1.11 16.89
C GLN A 55 -17.16 -2.09 17.81
N ASP A 56 -17.04 -3.34 17.40
CA ASP A 56 -16.36 -4.41 18.14
C ASP A 56 -14.97 -4.66 17.56
N HIS A 57 -13.98 -3.92 18.07
CA HIS A 57 -12.58 -4.11 17.69
C HIS A 57 -12.02 -5.45 18.18
N ALA A 58 -12.55 -6.00 19.29
CA ALA A 58 -12.08 -7.28 19.80
C ALA A 58 -12.42 -8.42 18.83
N ALA A 59 -13.61 -8.38 18.22
CA ALA A 59 -13.99 -9.34 17.18
C ALA A 59 -13.08 -9.25 15.95
N LEU A 60 -12.69 -8.05 15.51
CA LEU A 60 -11.77 -7.88 14.38
C LEU A 60 -10.35 -8.38 14.70
N LEU A 61 -9.92 -8.27 15.94
CA LEU A 61 -8.60 -8.74 16.39
C LEU A 61 -8.55 -10.25 16.58
N ALA A 62 -9.69 -10.92 16.77
CA ALA A 62 -9.75 -12.36 16.93
C ALA A 62 -9.39 -13.11 15.65
N SER A 63 -8.77 -14.28 15.80
CA SER A 63 -8.52 -15.28 14.74
C SER A 63 -8.32 -16.65 15.40
N ASP A 64 -8.76 -17.70 14.72
CA ASP A 64 -8.45 -19.08 15.13
C ASP A 64 -6.95 -19.41 14.94
N ASP A 65 -6.28 -18.72 14.03
CA ASP A 65 -4.83 -18.77 13.88
C ASP A 65 -4.16 -17.74 14.80
N PRO A 66 -3.36 -18.19 15.79
CA PRO A 66 -2.70 -17.30 16.74
C PRO A 66 -1.69 -16.34 16.09
N THR A 67 -1.08 -16.73 14.95
CA THR A 67 -0.14 -15.88 14.21
C THR A 67 -0.89 -14.72 13.59
N LEU A 68 -2.02 -14.98 12.94
CA LEU A 68 -2.86 -13.93 12.35
C LEU A 68 -3.43 -12.99 13.41
N ALA A 69 -3.85 -13.54 14.57
CA ALA A 69 -4.29 -12.73 15.71
C ALA A 69 -3.17 -11.81 16.22
N ALA A 70 -1.94 -12.34 16.37
CA ALA A 70 -0.78 -11.56 16.78
C ALA A 70 -0.42 -10.46 15.77
N ASN A 71 -0.42 -10.78 14.48
CA ASN A 71 -0.14 -9.82 13.40
C ASN A 71 -1.17 -8.68 13.37
N LYS A 72 -2.46 -9.00 13.51
CA LYS A 72 -3.52 -7.98 13.62
C LYS A 72 -3.30 -7.09 14.85
N ARG A 73 -2.97 -7.68 16.01
CA ARG A 73 -2.70 -6.93 17.23
C ARG A 73 -1.50 -6.00 17.08
N LEU A 74 -0.41 -6.46 16.43
CA LEU A 74 0.78 -5.66 16.18
C LEU A 74 0.44 -4.38 15.40
N VAL A 75 -0.28 -4.53 14.28
CA VAL A 75 -0.69 -3.38 13.44
C VAL A 75 -1.65 -2.46 14.20
N TYR A 76 -2.64 -3.02 14.89
CA TYR A 76 -3.60 -2.25 15.67
C TYR A 76 -2.92 -1.41 16.77
N ASP A 77 -2.01 -2.02 17.54
CA ASP A 77 -1.32 -1.31 18.62
C ASP A 77 -0.29 -0.30 18.07
N MET A 78 0.32 -0.56 16.92
CA MET A 78 1.13 0.45 16.23
C MET A 78 0.28 1.68 15.89
N TYR A 79 -0.91 1.50 15.32
CA TYR A 79 -1.83 2.60 15.04
C TYR A 79 -2.23 3.34 16.31
N ARG A 80 -2.65 2.62 17.35
CA ARG A 80 -3.13 3.21 18.59
C ARG A 80 -2.04 3.99 19.33
N ILE A 81 -0.83 3.42 19.41
CA ILE A 81 0.25 3.97 20.23
C ILE A 81 1.09 4.97 19.42
N VAL A 82 1.51 4.61 18.23
CA VAL A 82 2.44 5.44 17.45
C VAL A 82 1.71 6.48 16.63
N LEU A 83 0.72 6.05 15.84
CA LEU A 83 0.02 6.98 14.93
C LEU A 83 -1.00 7.83 15.66
N GLN A 84 -1.88 7.27 16.46
CA GLN A 84 -2.89 8.03 17.20
C GLN A 84 -2.28 8.73 18.42
N GLY A 85 -1.51 8.00 19.22
CA GLY A 85 -0.94 8.51 20.47
C GLY A 85 0.27 9.43 20.30
N GLY A 86 0.94 9.42 19.13
CA GLY A 86 2.08 10.28 18.85
C GLY A 86 3.40 9.81 19.46
N TYR A 87 3.47 8.59 19.99
CA TYR A 87 4.66 8.07 20.69
C TYR A 87 5.74 7.61 19.72
N ALA A 88 6.38 8.54 19.02
CA ALA A 88 7.47 8.27 18.07
C ALA A 88 8.59 7.41 18.65
N GLY A 89 8.94 7.61 19.91
CA GLY A 89 9.97 6.83 20.61
C GLY A 89 9.65 5.34 20.74
N ARG A 90 8.37 4.98 20.70
CA ARG A 90 7.88 3.60 20.81
C ARG A 90 7.73 2.89 19.45
N ALA A 91 7.91 3.58 18.33
CA ALA A 91 7.72 3.00 16.99
C ALA A 91 8.57 1.72 16.78
N GLY A 92 9.78 1.64 17.34
CA GLY A 92 10.64 0.46 17.28
C GLY A 92 10.12 -0.78 18.03
N GLU A 93 9.05 -0.65 18.84
CA GLU A 93 8.35 -1.80 19.41
C GLU A 93 7.56 -2.56 18.34
N PHE A 94 7.17 -1.90 17.24
CA PHE A 94 6.28 -2.41 16.19
C PHE A 94 6.95 -2.53 14.83
N ILE A 95 7.87 -1.62 14.50
CA ILE A 95 8.41 -1.42 13.15
C ILE A 95 9.88 -1.84 13.12
N ALA A 96 10.28 -2.56 12.07
CA ALA A 96 11.66 -2.97 11.83
C ALA A 96 12.56 -1.76 11.54
N VAL A 97 13.85 -1.85 11.85
CA VAL A 97 14.81 -0.76 11.65
C VAL A 97 14.95 -0.43 10.16
N ASP A 98 14.97 -1.46 9.32
CA ASP A 98 15.11 -1.43 7.87
C ASP A 98 13.76 -1.45 7.13
N TYR A 99 12.69 -1.03 7.80
CA TYR A 99 11.33 -0.91 7.27
C TYR A 99 11.29 -0.25 5.89
N ILE A 100 10.57 -0.90 4.96
CA ILE A 100 10.40 -0.45 3.58
C ILE A 100 9.08 0.30 3.45
N GLN A 101 9.15 1.54 2.98
CA GLN A 101 8.00 2.41 2.78
C GLN A 101 7.70 2.61 1.29
N HIS A 102 6.48 2.25 0.85
CA HIS A 102 6.04 2.47 -0.53
C HIS A 102 5.21 3.75 -0.74
N ASN A 103 4.87 4.46 0.35
CA ASN A 103 4.27 5.79 0.20
C ASN A 103 5.32 6.77 -0.36
N PRO A 104 5.09 7.37 -1.55
CA PRO A 104 6.09 8.24 -2.20
C PRO A 104 6.33 9.57 -1.48
N ASN A 105 5.55 9.89 -0.44
CA ASN A 105 5.65 11.11 0.34
C ASN A 105 6.30 10.89 1.72
N ALA A 106 6.70 9.64 2.04
CA ALA A 106 7.25 9.29 3.34
C ALA A 106 8.72 8.83 3.22
N GLU A 107 9.48 9.08 4.28
CA GLU A 107 10.88 8.67 4.43
C GLU A 107 10.98 7.18 4.72
N GLN A 108 12.09 6.56 4.31
CA GLN A 108 12.39 5.16 4.52
C GLN A 108 12.82 4.85 5.97
N GLY A 109 12.59 3.60 6.38
CA GLY A 109 13.06 3.04 7.64
C GLY A 109 12.32 3.53 8.88
N LEU A 110 12.64 2.94 10.02
CA LEU A 110 12.08 3.31 11.31
C LEU A 110 12.30 4.79 11.65
N ALA A 111 13.47 5.32 11.32
CA ALA A 111 13.80 6.72 11.57
C ALA A 111 12.88 7.67 10.82
N GLY A 112 12.53 7.36 9.56
CA GLY A 112 11.59 8.13 8.76
C GLY A 112 10.20 8.20 9.40
N VAL A 113 9.70 7.06 9.90
CA VAL A 113 8.42 7.03 10.64
C VAL A 113 8.48 7.86 11.91
N GLN A 114 9.53 7.71 12.69
CA GLN A 114 9.70 8.48 13.94
C GLN A 114 9.75 9.98 13.69
N ASP A 115 10.45 10.40 12.65
CA ASP A 115 10.56 11.82 12.28
C ASP A 115 9.25 12.37 11.76
N TYR A 116 8.51 11.59 10.98
CA TYR A 116 7.17 11.95 10.53
C TYR A 116 6.23 12.19 11.73
N ILE A 117 6.20 11.27 12.70
CA ILE A 117 5.37 11.41 13.90
C ILE A 117 5.75 12.65 14.71
N ARG A 118 7.04 12.88 14.95
CA ARG A 118 7.53 14.08 15.70
C ARG A 118 7.17 15.40 15.01
N LYS A 119 7.17 15.41 13.66
CA LYS A 119 6.88 16.63 12.88
C LYS A 119 5.39 16.92 12.77
N THR A 120 4.54 15.89 12.81
CA THR A 120 3.11 16.04 12.51
C THR A 120 2.23 16.05 13.75
N ARG A 121 2.68 15.55 14.91
CA ARG A 121 1.85 15.43 16.12
C ARG A 121 2.66 15.37 17.40
N GLY A 122 2.03 15.79 18.52
CA GLY A 122 2.53 15.58 19.87
C GLY A 122 2.00 14.30 20.50
N GLU A 123 2.60 13.88 21.60
CA GLU A 123 2.10 12.78 22.42
C GLU A 123 0.80 13.20 23.12
N ILE A 124 -0.20 12.34 23.08
CA ILE A 124 -1.46 12.48 23.81
C ILE A 124 -1.68 11.26 24.71
N PRO A 125 -2.51 11.34 25.76
CA PRO A 125 -2.87 10.18 26.57
C PRO A 125 -3.33 9.02 25.70
N LEU A 126 -2.85 7.80 26.02
CA LEU A 126 -3.24 6.61 25.28
C LEU A 126 -4.66 6.21 25.65
N GLU A 127 -5.49 6.11 24.62
CA GLU A 127 -6.83 5.54 24.74
C GLU A 127 -6.77 4.00 24.79
N ASP A 128 -7.76 3.37 25.42
CA ASP A 128 -7.83 1.91 25.53
C ASP A 128 -8.04 1.24 24.17
N ARG A 129 -8.61 1.97 23.23
CA ARG A 129 -8.87 1.50 21.86
C ARG A 129 -8.42 2.52 20.81
N LEU A 130 -8.34 2.07 19.57
CA LEU A 130 -8.14 2.94 18.42
C LEU A 130 -9.41 3.74 18.14
N GLU A 131 -9.30 5.07 18.12
CA GLU A 131 -10.42 6.00 17.87
C GLU A 131 -10.53 6.43 16.40
N LEU A 132 -9.56 6.07 15.56
CA LEU A 132 -9.70 6.26 14.12
C LEU A 132 -10.87 5.43 13.58
N PRO A 133 -11.59 5.93 12.56
CA PRO A 133 -12.83 5.31 12.08
C PRO A 133 -12.55 4.03 11.28
N MET A 134 -12.08 2.98 11.97
CA MET A 134 -11.72 1.70 11.40
C MET A 134 -12.95 0.96 10.88
N ILE A 135 -12.92 0.56 9.59
CA ILE A 135 -13.95 -0.25 8.95
C ILE A 135 -13.65 -1.73 9.15
N ASN A 136 -12.39 -2.12 8.91
CA ASN A 136 -12.00 -3.54 8.97
C ASN A 136 -10.50 -3.69 9.25
N LEU A 137 -10.13 -4.89 9.72
CA LEU A 137 -8.76 -5.33 9.97
C LEU A 137 -8.65 -6.81 9.60
N MET A 138 -7.91 -7.10 8.55
CA MET A 138 -7.77 -8.44 7.98
C MET A 138 -6.31 -8.88 8.01
N ALA A 139 -6.07 -10.19 8.18
CA ALA A 139 -4.73 -10.77 8.06
C ALA A 139 -4.78 -12.09 7.29
N GLU A 140 -3.80 -12.29 6.42
CA GLU A 140 -3.57 -13.54 5.68
C GLU A 140 -2.07 -13.73 5.49
N GLY A 141 -1.55 -14.91 5.87
CA GLY A 141 -0.13 -15.16 5.87
C GLY A 141 0.63 -14.15 6.74
N ASP A 142 1.59 -13.49 6.16
CA ASP A 142 2.39 -12.43 6.78
C ASP A 142 1.87 -11.01 6.51
N HIS A 143 0.72 -10.86 5.84
CA HIS A 143 0.14 -9.56 5.50
C HIS A 143 -1.04 -9.21 6.41
N VAL A 144 -1.11 -7.91 6.74
CA VAL A 144 -2.25 -7.31 7.46
C VAL A 144 -2.73 -6.10 6.69
N THR A 145 -4.05 -6.02 6.44
CA THR A 145 -4.68 -4.85 5.85
C THR A 145 -5.65 -4.23 6.84
N ILE A 146 -5.54 -2.91 7.03
CA ILE A 146 -6.48 -2.12 7.81
C ILE A 146 -7.18 -1.10 6.93
N ALA A 147 -8.48 -0.93 7.10
CA ALA A 147 -9.29 -0.01 6.32
C ALA A 147 -9.97 1.01 7.24
N PHE A 148 -9.95 2.28 6.83
CA PHE A 148 -10.55 3.40 7.54
C PHE A 148 -11.55 4.13 6.66
N ALA A 149 -12.64 4.61 7.26
CA ALA A 149 -13.49 5.60 6.63
C ALA A 149 -12.72 6.93 6.50
N ARG A 150 -12.87 7.60 5.37
CA ARG A 150 -12.19 8.85 5.09
C ARG A 150 -13.18 9.88 4.58
N GLY A 151 -13.34 10.98 5.31
CA GLY A 151 -14.11 12.14 4.90
C GLY A 151 -13.26 13.11 4.10
N GLU A 152 -13.78 13.53 2.95
CA GLU A 152 -13.11 14.44 2.02
C GLU A 152 -14.04 15.60 1.64
N LYS A 153 -13.48 16.62 1.00
CA LYS A 153 -14.25 17.73 0.45
C LYS A 153 -14.11 17.76 -1.09
N ASP A 154 -15.22 17.91 -1.79
CA ASP A 154 -15.20 18.19 -3.21
C ASP A 154 -14.83 19.67 -3.50
N ALA A 155 -14.72 20.03 -4.77
CA ALA A 155 -14.39 21.38 -5.18
C ALA A 155 -15.44 22.45 -4.77
N ALA A 156 -16.68 22.03 -4.46
CA ALA A 156 -17.75 22.90 -3.98
C ALA A 156 -17.79 22.99 -2.44
N GLY A 157 -16.94 22.20 -1.74
CA GLY A 157 -16.87 22.14 -0.28
C GLY A 157 -17.83 21.14 0.35
N ASN A 158 -18.56 20.32 -0.44
CA ASN A 158 -19.43 19.28 0.08
C ASN A 158 -18.59 18.14 0.62
N THR A 159 -19.06 17.54 1.72
CA THR A 159 -18.44 16.35 2.29
C THR A 159 -18.85 15.11 1.50
N TYR A 160 -17.86 14.28 1.13
CA TYR A 160 -18.09 12.92 0.65
C TYR A 160 -17.18 11.96 1.43
N TYR A 161 -17.49 10.67 1.39
CA TYR A 161 -16.70 9.67 2.10
C TYR A 161 -16.11 8.66 1.12
N THR A 162 -14.89 8.26 1.43
CA THR A 162 -14.17 7.20 0.73
C THR A 162 -13.51 6.29 1.77
N THR A 163 -12.68 5.37 1.33
CA THR A 163 -11.99 4.43 2.21
C THR A 163 -10.49 4.54 1.98
N TRP A 164 -9.75 4.58 3.06
CA TRP A 164 -8.30 4.48 3.07
C TRP A 164 -7.89 3.05 3.43
N PHE A 165 -6.89 2.52 2.73
CA PHE A 165 -6.33 1.20 2.99
C PHE A 165 -4.83 1.32 3.24
N ASP A 166 -4.37 0.69 4.33
CA ASP A 166 -2.96 0.44 4.56
C ASP A 166 -2.74 -1.06 4.62
N MET A 167 -1.70 -1.54 3.96
CA MET A 167 -1.28 -2.93 3.99
C MET A 167 0.15 -3.02 4.52
N PHE A 168 0.39 -4.00 5.35
CA PHE A 168 1.67 -4.24 6.01
C PHE A 168 2.11 -5.68 5.82
N ARG A 169 3.41 -5.89 5.62
CA ARG A 169 4.04 -7.21 5.73
C ARG A 169 4.75 -7.31 7.07
N ILE A 170 4.53 -8.44 7.73
CA ILE A 170 5.10 -8.74 9.05
C ILE A 170 6.23 -9.75 8.89
N GLU A 171 7.37 -9.47 9.50
CA GLU A 171 8.55 -10.33 9.52
C GLU A 171 9.16 -10.26 10.91
N ASP A 172 9.49 -11.41 11.50
CA ASP A 172 10.08 -11.53 12.84
C ASP A 172 9.33 -10.75 13.95
N GLY A 173 7.99 -10.70 13.85
CA GLY A 173 7.13 -9.99 14.79
C GLY A 173 7.21 -8.46 14.70
N LYS A 174 7.68 -7.93 13.58
CA LYS A 174 7.74 -6.50 13.27
C LYS A 174 7.09 -6.19 11.93
N ILE A 175 6.60 -4.96 11.78
CA ILE A 175 6.19 -4.42 10.50
C ILE A 175 7.47 -4.14 9.69
N ALA A 176 7.67 -4.92 8.62
CA ALA A 176 8.83 -4.83 7.75
C ALA A 176 8.57 -3.98 6.50
N GLU A 177 7.29 -3.84 6.08
CA GLU A 177 6.96 -3.19 4.82
C GLU A 177 5.53 -2.63 4.86
N HIS A 178 5.28 -1.52 4.13
CA HIS A 178 4.00 -0.83 4.10
C HIS A 178 3.65 -0.32 2.71
N TRP A 179 2.40 -0.47 2.34
CA TRP A 179 1.77 0.09 1.13
C TRP A 179 0.51 0.86 1.49
N ASP A 180 0.28 1.96 0.80
CA ASP A 180 -0.95 2.71 0.80
C ASP A 180 -1.26 3.27 -0.61
N PRO A 181 -2.48 3.77 -0.89
CA PRO A 181 -2.85 4.26 -2.21
C PRO A 181 -2.38 5.70 -2.48
N MET A 182 -1.36 6.22 -1.79
CA MET A 182 -0.91 7.60 -1.95
C MET A 182 -0.30 7.88 -3.31
N LEU A 183 -0.78 8.94 -3.94
CA LEU A 183 -0.08 9.57 -5.04
C LEU A 183 1.00 10.53 -4.50
N LYS A 184 2.02 10.78 -5.32
CA LYS A 184 3.06 11.74 -4.95
C LYS A 184 2.45 13.14 -4.85
N THR A 185 2.59 13.77 -3.68
CA THR A 185 2.13 15.12 -3.39
C THR A 185 3.26 15.93 -2.75
N ASP A 186 3.09 17.26 -2.66
CA ASP A 186 4.09 18.12 -2.04
C ASP A 186 3.96 18.21 -0.50
N ALA A 187 2.90 17.66 0.07
CA ALA A 187 2.65 17.71 1.51
C ALA A 187 2.25 16.34 2.07
N PRO A 188 2.76 15.95 3.25
CA PRO A 188 2.30 14.77 3.96
C PRO A 188 0.87 14.95 4.45
N ILE A 189 0.08 13.87 4.43
CA ILE A 189 -1.27 13.83 4.99
C ILE A 189 -1.20 13.25 6.41
N ASP A 190 -1.76 13.97 7.39
CA ASP A 190 -1.96 13.42 8.73
C ASP A 190 -3.23 12.55 8.76
N PRO A 191 -3.13 11.23 8.97
CA PRO A 191 -4.32 10.37 9.07
C PRO A 191 -5.26 10.77 10.22
N ASN A 192 -4.78 11.40 11.28
CA ASN A 192 -5.63 11.88 12.37
C ASN A 192 -6.51 13.08 11.98
N SER A 193 -6.18 13.78 10.88
CA SER A 193 -7.06 14.82 10.33
C SER A 193 -8.38 14.25 9.80
N GLN A 194 -8.47 12.94 9.67
CA GLN A 194 -9.61 12.19 9.14
C GLN A 194 -10.55 11.64 10.23
N ARG A 195 -10.37 12.04 11.49
CA ARG A 195 -11.33 11.68 12.54
C ARG A 195 -12.71 12.21 12.15
N LEU A 196 -13.68 11.31 12.14
CA LEU A 196 -15.08 11.72 12.02
C LEU A 196 -15.48 12.37 13.35
N ASP A 197 -15.86 13.62 13.29
CA ASP A 197 -16.46 14.29 14.46
C ASP A 197 -17.75 13.54 14.83
N ASN A 198 -17.80 13.00 16.05
CA ASN A 198 -18.98 12.33 16.63
C ASN A 198 -19.96 13.37 17.15
#